data_9353af73b0578ce6c65c7c6e0f78de1e
#
_entry.id   9353af73b0578ce6c65c7c6e0f78de1e
#
_cell.length_a   1.000
_cell.length_b   1.000
_cell.length_c   1.000
_cell.angle_alpha   90.00
_cell.angle_beta   90.00
_cell.angle_gamma   90.00
#
_symmetry.space_group_name_H-M   'P 1'
#
loop_
_entity.id
_entity.type
_entity.pdbx_description
1 polymer ?
#
loop_
_entity_poly.entity_id
_entity_poly.type
_entity_poly.pdbx_seq_one_letter_code
_entity_poly.pdbx_strand_id
1 'polypeptide(L)'
;VIIDYLQLMTAGSTNKGGGNREQEISTISRNLKALAKELNVPVIALSQLSRAVETRGGSKRPLLSDLRESGAIEQDADIVSFIYRPEYYGVTEWDDDERTPCDGQAEFIVAKHRNGGLENIRMKFIGRLAKFANLDEGFETEFQSSMNAGQISPSNFTSTNDAFGNMENDDDVPF
;
A
#
# COMPACT_ATOMS: atom_id res chain seq x y z
N VAL A 1 8.01 -12.48 7.44
CA VAL A 1 8.67 -11.27 8.00
C VAL A 1 8.49 -10.13 7.01
N ILE A 2 8.10 -8.94 7.50
CA ILE A 2 7.98 -7.73 6.69
C ILE A 2 8.94 -6.68 7.24
N ILE A 3 9.70 -6.03 6.35
CA ILE A 3 10.70 -5.02 6.68
C ILE A 3 10.34 -3.72 5.94
N ASP A 4 10.04 -2.67 6.70
CA ASP A 4 9.78 -1.32 6.20
C ASP A 4 10.84 -0.37 6.79
N TYR A 5 11.79 0.04 6.04
CA TYR A 5 12.30 -0.34 4.71
C TYR A 5 13.82 -0.54 4.76
N LEU A 6 14.44 -1.18 3.77
CA LEU A 6 15.83 -1.63 3.80
C LEU A 6 16.83 -0.52 4.10
N GLN A 7 16.59 0.70 3.62
CA GLN A 7 17.48 1.85 3.80
C GLN A 7 17.57 2.37 5.24
N LEU A 8 16.71 1.90 6.16
CA LEU A 8 16.83 2.18 7.60
C LEU A 8 17.72 1.16 8.32
N MET A 9 18.03 0.04 7.69
CA MET A 9 18.88 -0.99 8.29
C MET A 9 20.36 -0.62 8.17
N THR A 10 21.15 -1.09 9.13
CA THR A 10 22.62 -1.00 9.14
C THR A 10 23.22 -2.39 9.26
N ALA A 11 24.31 -2.64 8.56
CA ALA A 11 24.98 -3.95 8.58
C ALA A 11 25.86 -4.20 9.82
N GLY A 12 25.80 -3.32 10.83
CA GLY A 12 26.58 -3.50 12.08
C GLY A 12 28.09 -3.36 11.90
N SER A 13 28.55 -2.79 10.79
CA SER A 13 29.98 -2.57 10.55
C SER A 13 30.53 -1.52 11.52
N THR A 14 31.43 -1.93 12.41
CA THR A 14 32.13 -1.05 13.38
C THR A 14 33.19 -0.18 12.72
N ASN A 15 33.40 -0.29 11.42
CA ASN A 15 34.38 0.52 10.70
C ASN A 15 33.84 1.93 10.45
N LYS A 16 34.32 2.91 11.22
CA LYS A 16 34.08 4.36 11.07
C LYS A 16 34.64 4.98 9.77
N GLY A 17 35.07 4.21 8.80
CA GLY A 17 35.47 4.69 7.48
C GLY A 17 34.28 4.51 6.53
N GLY A 18 33.79 5.61 5.96
CA GLY A 18 32.61 5.71 5.11
C GLY A 18 32.45 4.57 4.09
N GLY A 19 31.89 3.47 4.55
CA GLY A 19 31.55 2.33 3.70
C GLY A 19 30.54 2.77 2.66
N ASN A 20 30.75 2.33 1.43
CA ASN A 20 29.82 2.62 0.34
C ASN A 20 28.43 2.04 0.72
N ARG A 21 27.43 2.90 0.80
CA ARG A 21 26.04 2.53 1.15
C ARG A 21 25.52 1.37 0.31
N GLU A 22 25.92 1.31 -0.94
CA GLU A 22 25.61 0.22 -1.85
C GLU A 22 26.13 -1.14 -1.35
N GLN A 23 27.36 -1.18 -0.83
CA GLN A 23 27.95 -2.40 -0.26
C GLN A 23 27.22 -2.84 1.01
N GLU A 24 26.80 -1.88 1.83
CA GLU A 24 26.04 -2.14 3.04
C GLU A 24 24.68 -2.77 2.72
N ILE A 25 23.92 -2.17 1.80
CA ILE A 25 22.64 -2.72 1.31
C ILE A 25 22.83 -4.10 0.68
N SER A 26 23.90 -4.31 -0.07
CA SER A 26 24.25 -5.63 -0.64
C SER A 26 24.47 -6.68 0.45
N THR A 27 25.11 -6.30 1.54
CA THR A 27 25.34 -7.19 2.68
C THR A 27 24.04 -7.51 3.39
N ILE A 28 23.18 -6.50 3.62
CA ILE A 28 21.86 -6.66 4.21
C ILE A 28 21.01 -7.62 3.37
N SER A 29 20.95 -7.40 2.05
CA SER A 29 20.17 -8.24 1.13
C SER A 29 20.57 -9.72 1.24
N ARG A 30 21.87 -10.02 1.17
CA ARG A 30 22.38 -11.38 1.31
C ARG A 30 22.06 -12.02 2.65
N ASN A 31 22.19 -11.24 3.74
CA ASN A 31 21.88 -11.73 5.08
C ASN A 31 20.40 -12.02 5.24
N LEU A 32 19.52 -11.19 4.69
CA LEU A 32 18.07 -11.44 4.69
C LEU A 32 17.70 -12.68 3.88
N LYS A 33 18.37 -12.91 2.75
CA LYS A 33 18.18 -14.14 1.96
C LYS A 33 18.65 -15.38 2.73
N ALA A 34 19.78 -15.29 3.44
CA ALA A 34 20.27 -16.38 4.30
C ALA A 34 19.29 -16.67 5.43
N LEU A 35 18.83 -15.62 6.13
CA LEU A 35 17.86 -15.72 7.22
C LEU A 35 16.53 -16.36 6.76
N ALA A 36 16.00 -15.93 5.62
CA ALA A 36 14.78 -16.49 5.05
C ALA A 36 14.89 -18.02 4.83
N LYS A 37 16.06 -18.47 4.34
CA LYS A 37 16.35 -19.90 4.14
C LYS A 37 16.53 -20.65 5.45
N GLU A 38 17.29 -20.08 6.39
CA GLU A 38 17.59 -20.71 7.68
C GLU A 38 16.33 -20.91 8.51
N LEU A 39 15.47 -19.89 8.56
CA LEU A 39 14.22 -19.93 9.32
C LEU A 39 13.05 -20.54 8.53
N ASN A 40 13.24 -20.84 7.24
CA ASN A 40 12.20 -21.32 6.33
C ASN A 40 10.94 -20.42 6.35
N VAL A 41 11.13 -19.09 6.27
CA VAL A 41 10.06 -18.10 6.27
C VAL A 41 10.16 -17.17 5.07
N PRO A 42 9.03 -16.68 4.53
CA PRO A 42 9.06 -15.62 3.53
C PRO A 42 9.49 -14.29 4.17
N VAL A 43 10.34 -13.55 3.46
CA VAL A 43 10.76 -12.20 3.83
C VAL A 43 10.32 -11.25 2.73
N ILE A 44 9.51 -10.24 3.08
CA ILE A 44 9.11 -9.14 2.22
C ILE A 44 9.85 -7.90 2.72
N ALA A 45 10.67 -7.30 1.87
CA ALA A 45 11.41 -6.10 2.20
C ALA A 45 11.00 -4.96 1.28
N LEU A 46 10.60 -3.84 1.86
CA LEU A 46 10.33 -2.61 1.13
C LEU A 46 11.65 -1.91 0.82
N SER A 47 11.76 -1.33 -0.36
CA SER A 47 12.93 -0.58 -0.80
C SER A 47 12.51 0.69 -1.51
N GLN A 48 13.16 1.79 -1.18
CA GLN A 48 12.98 3.04 -1.88
C GLN A 48 13.66 2.98 -3.26
N LEU A 49 13.01 3.51 -4.27
CA LEU A 49 13.60 3.66 -5.60
C LEU A 49 14.57 4.84 -5.65
N SER A 50 15.50 4.78 -6.60
CA SER A 50 16.37 5.91 -6.93
C SER A 50 15.53 7.11 -7.40
N ARG A 51 15.90 8.31 -6.94
CA ARG A 51 15.28 9.57 -7.40
C ARG A 51 15.44 9.82 -8.90
N ALA A 52 16.31 9.08 -9.57
CA ALA A 52 16.46 9.13 -11.01
C ALA A 52 15.15 8.82 -11.77
N VAL A 53 14.21 8.05 -11.17
CA VAL A 53 12.88 7.82 -11.73
C VAL A 53 12.12 9.14 -11.89
N GLU A 54 12.19 10.02 -10.90
CA GLU A 54 11.46 11.30 -10.88
C GLU A 54 12.02 12.30 -11.90
N THR A 55 13.33 12.25 -12.14
CA THR A 55 14.03 13.18 -13.06
C THR A 55 14.16 12.65 -14.48
N ARG A 56 13.95 11.34 -14.69
CA ARG A 56 14.02 10.71 -16.02
C ARG A 56 13.01 11.33 -16.98
N GLY A 57 13.44 11.66 -18.20
CA GLY A 57 12.53 12.05 -19.29
C GLY A 57 11.66 10.88 -19.74
N GLY A 58 10.44 11.15 -20.23
CA GLY A 58 9.50 10.13 -20.71
C GLY A 58 8.81 9.37 -19.60
N SER A 59 8.63 8.07 -19.76
CA SER A 59 7.89 7.23 -18.81
C SER A 59 8.55 7.20 -17.43
N LYS A 60 7.75 7.46 -16.41
CA LYS A 60 8.11 7.34 -14.98
C LYS A 60 7.87 5.95 -14.42
N ARG A 61 7.51 4.99 -15.27
CA ARG A 61 7.29 3.60 -14.88
C ARG A 61 8.58 3.02 -14.29
N PRO A 62 8.55 2.40 -13.09
CA PRO A 62 9.72 1.83 -12.45
C PRO A 62 10.34 0.68 -13.26
N LEU A 63 11.66 0.61 -13.24
CA LEU A 63 12.46 -0.43 -13.88
C LEU A 63 13.42 -1.07 -12.86
N LEU A 64 13.90 -2.28 -13.12
CA LEU A 64 14.90 -2.94 -12.27
C LEU A 64 16.16 -2.09 -12.08
N SER A 65 16.56 -1.33 -13.10
CA SER A 65 17.68 -0.38 -13.02
C SER A 65 17.48 0.76 -12.01
N ASP A 66 16.25 1.01 -11.59
CA ASP A 66 15.93 2.05 -10.60
C ASP A 66 16.21 1.58 -9.15
N LEU A 67 16.50 0.28 -8.98
CA LEU A 67 17.10 -0.28 -7.76
C LEU A 67 18.62 -0.08 -7.69
N ARG A 68 19.17 0.87 -8.39
CA ARG A 68 20.58 1.03 -8.76
C ARG A 68 21.57 1.15 -7.58
N GLU A 69 21.14 1.65 -6.44
CA GLU A 69 21.95 1.62 -5.21
C GLU A 69 21.95 0.22 -4.56
N SER A 70 21.32 -0.75 -5.21
CA SER A 70 20.98 -2.05 -4.65
C SER A 70 20.97 -3.14 -5.72
N GLY A 71 21.89 -3.12 -6.68
CA GLY A 71 22.01 -4.16 -7.70
C GLY A 71 22.08 -5.57 -7.12
N ALA A 72 22.57 -5.71 -5.89
CA ALA A 72 22.54 -6.96 -5.16
C ALA A 72 21.11 -7.38 -4.77
N ILE A 73 20.21 -6.44 -4.44
CA ILE A 73 18.80 -6.76 -4.14
C ILE A 73 18.17 -7.47 -5.33
N GLU A 74 18.39 -6.93 -6.53
CA GLU A 74 17.87 -7.56 -7.74
C GLU A 74 18.38 -8.99 -7.89
N GLN A 75 19.66 -9.24 -7.63
CA GLN A 75 20.24 -10.57 -7.77
C GLN A 75 19.76 -11.57 -6.70
N ASP A 76 19.67 -11.11 -5.45
CA ASP A 76 19.34 -11.95 -4.30
C ASP A 76 17.85 -12.27 -4.19
N ALA A 77 16.97 -11.33 -4.54
CA ALA A 77 15.54 -11.49 -4.46
C ALA A 77 15.01 -12.56 -5.45
N ASP A 78 14.05 -13.36 -5.00
CA ASP A 78 13.34 -14.30 -5.88
C ASP A 78 12.28 -13.58 -6.69
N ILE A 79 11.65 -12.57 -6.10
CA ILE A 79 10.63 -11.73 -6.73
C ILE A 79 11.03 -10.27 -6.48
N VAL A 80 10.94 -9.45 -7.53
CA VAL A 80 11.01 -7.99 -7.43
C VAL A 80 9.73 -7.43 -8.03
N SER A 81 9.04 -6.63 -7.24
CA SER A 81 7.80 -5.98 -7.66
C SER A 81 7.85 -4.49 -7.39
N PHE A 82 7.16 -3.73 -8.23
CA PHE A 82 6.99 -2.29 -8.05
C PHE A 82 5.52 -1.94 -7.92
N ILE A 83 5.24 -0.85 -7.20
CA ILE A 83 3.95 -0.19 -7.24
C ILE A 83 4.12 1.10 -8.02
N TYR A 84 3.35 1.23 -9.10
CA TYR A 84 3.36 2.41 -9.96
C TYR A 84 2.00 3.10 -9.92
N ARG A 85 2.02 4.40 -9.68
CA ARG A 85 0.84 5.27 -9.68
C ARG A 85 1.05 6.36 -10.72
N PRO A 86 0.46 6.22 -11.93
CA PRO A 86 0.63 7.21 -13.01
C PRO A 86 0.20 8.61 -12.60
N GLU A 87 -0.94 8.74 -11.93
CA GLU A 87 -1.50 9.99 -11.44
C GLU A 87 -0.51 10.80 -10.57
N TYR A 88 0.32 10.13 -9.76
CA TYR A 88 1.36 10.76 -8.94
C TYR A 88 2.38 11.55 -9.78
N TYR A 89 2.59 11.13 -11.02
CA TYR A 89 3.49 11.76 -11.98
C TYR A 89 2.77 12.65 -12.99
N GLY A 90 1.48 12.94 -12.79
CA GLY A 90 0.67 13.77 -13.70
C GLY A 90 0.33 13.07 -15.02
N VAL A 91 0.41 11.76 -15.08
CA VAL A 91 0.00 10.95 -16.23
C VAL A 91 -1.49 10.65 -16.08
N THR A 92 -2.26 10.95 -17.12
CA THR A 92 -3.73 10.82 -17.13
C THR A 92 -4.23 9.58 -17.88
N GLU A 93 -3.38 8.99 -18.71
CA GLU A 93 -3.71 7.85 -19.56
C GLU A 93 -2.63 6.78 -19.46
N TRP A 94 -3.02 5.51 -19.56
CA TRP A 94 -2.08 4.41 -19.70
C TRP A 94 -1.38 4.46 -21.06
N ASP A 95 -0.15 3.97 -21.08
CA ASP A 95 0.62 3.78 -22.34
C ASP A 95 0.23 2.44 -22.98
N ASP A 96 -1.05 2.28 -23.25
CA ASP A 96 -1.63 1.18 -24.00
C ASP A 96 -2.20 1.67 -25.34
N ASP A 97 -2.57 0.74 -26.21
CA ASP A 97 -3.07 1.07 -27.55
C ASP A 97 -4.37 1.90 -27.49
N GLU A 98 -5.16 1.73 -26.45
CA GLU A 98 -6.45 2.38 -26.25
C GLU A 98 -6.33 3.71 -25.50
N ARG A 99 -5.17 4.02 -24.90
CA ARG A 99 -4.93 5.18 -24.04
C ARG A 99 -6.01 5.32 -22.97
N THR A 100 -6.26 4.22 -22.27
CA THR A 100 -7.31 4.21 -21.24
C THR A 100 -6.99 5.15 -20.10
N PRO A 101 -7.98 5.87 -19.51
CA PRO A 101 -7.76 6.74 -18.35
C PRO A 101 -7.18 5.97 -17.16
N CYS A 102 -6.24 6.59 -16.45
CA CYS A 102 -5.56 5.97 -15.30
C CYS A 102 -5.82 6.66 -13.96
N ASP A 103 -6.78 7.59 -13.92
CA ASP A 103 -7.14 8.30 -12.70
C ASP A 103 -7.61 7.33 -11.61
N GLY A 104 -7.10 7.52 -10.40
CA GLY A 104 -7.42 6.63 -9.27
C GLY A 104 -6.96 5.18 -9.45
N GLN A 105 -6.04 4.93 -10.37
CA GLN A 105 -5.48 3.59 -10.60
C GLN A 105 -4.01 3.51 -10.20
N ALA A 106 -3.58 2.28 -9.98
CA ALA A 106 -2.20 1.91 -9.76
C ALA A 106 -1.90 0.59 -10.48
N GLU A 107 -0.64 0.28 -10.62
CA GLU A 107 -0.20 -0.97 -11.20
C GLU A 107 0.80 -1.67 -10.28
N PHE A 108 0.57 -2.94 -10.00
CA PHE A 108 1.52 -3.83 -9.37
C PHE A 108 2.31 -4.55 -10.46
N ILE A 109 3.59 -4.26 -10.54
CA ILE A 109 4.47 -4.73 -11.61
C ILE A 109 5.38 -5.81 -11.03
N VAL A 110 5.23 -7.05 -11.47
CA VAL A 110 6.19 -8.12 -11.19
C VAL A 110 7.31 -8.03 -12.22
N ALA A 111 8.39 -7.33 -11.88
CA ALA A 111 9.50 -7.05 -12.78
C ALA A 111 10.56 -8.16 -12.81
N LYS A 112 10.60 -8.98 -11.76
CA LYS A 112 11.45 -10.18 -11.69
C LYS A 112 10.70 -11.27 -10.94
N HIS A 113 10.75 -12.49 -11.47
CA HIS A 113 10.28 -13.70 -10.79
C HIS A 113 11.18 -14.88 -11.17
N ARG A 114 11.89 -15.47 -10.19
CA ARG A 114 12.87 -16.52 -10.45
C ARG A 114 12.26 -17.78 -11.02
N ASN A 115 11.07 -18.15 -10.58
CA ASN A 115 10.43 -19.44 -10.90
C ASN A 115 9.05 -19.25 -11.57
N GLY A 116 8.71 -18.06 -12.03
CA GLY A 116 7.41 -17.74 -12.64
C GLY A 116 7.50 -16.67 -13.72
N GLY A 117 6.35 -16.30 -14.27
CA GLY A 117 6.21 -15.25 -15.26
C GLY A 117 6.31 -13.84 -14.68
N LEU A 118 6.50 -12.90 -15.57
CA LEU A 118 6.35 -11.47 -15.26
C LEU A 118 4.90 -11.08 -15.52
N GLU A 119 4.35 -10.21 -14.69
CA GLU A 119 2.96 -9.80 -14.79
C GLU A 119 2.78 -8.35 -14.33
N ASN A 120 1.79 -7.69 -14.92
CA ASN A 120 1.38 -6.35 -14.57
C ASN A 120 -0.09 -6.37 -14.21
N ILE A 121 -0.41 -6.02 -12.97
CA ILE A 121 -1.76 -6.08 -12.45
C ILE A 121 -2.23 -4.67 -12.15
N ARG A 122 -3.25 -4.20 -12.88
CA ARG A 122 -3.90 -2.93 -12.61
C ARG A 122 -4.81 -3.06 -11.40
N MET A 123 -4.79 -2.03 -10.55
CA MET A 123 -5.55 -1.95 -9.31
C MET A 123 -6.18 -0.58 -9.19
N LYS A 124 -7.24 -0.47 -8.42
CA LYS A 124 -7.80 0.80 -7.96
C LYS A 124 -6.97 1.33 -6.79
N PHE A 125 -6.69 2.63 -6.77
CA PHE A 125 -6.08 3.31 -5.65
C PHE A 125 -7.03 4.36 -5.07
N ILE A 126 -7.42 4.19 -3.82
CA ILE A 126 -8.32 5.08 -3.10
C ILE A 126 -7.47 6.03 -2.25
N GLY A 127 -7.10 7.19 -2.81
CA GLY A 127 -6.13 8.11 -2.21
C GLY A 127 -6.47 8.57 -0.80
N ARG A 128 -7.76 8.85 -0.51
CA ARG A 128 -8.21 9.26 0.83
C ARG A 128 -8.00 8.21 1.92
N LEU A 129 -7.90 6.93 1.53
CA LEU A 129 -7.72 5.79 2.45
C LEU A 129 -6.32 5.18 2.35
N ALA A 130 -5.50 5.64 1.40
CA ALA A 130 -4.23 5.01 1.02
C ALA A 130 -4.38 3.49 0.73
N LYS A 131 -5.53 3.09 0.15
CA LYS A 131 -5.94 1.69 -0.03
C LYS A 131 -5.87 1.29 -1.49
N PHE A 132 -5.35 0.10 -1.74
CA PHE A 132 -5.45 -0.59 -3.02
C PHE A 132 -6.63 -1.57 -2.99
N ALA A 133 -7.34 -1.68 -4.10
CA ALA A 133 -8.48 -2.57 -4.29
C ALA A 133 -8.49 -3.13 -5.72
N ASN A 134 -9.30 -4.15 -5.97
CA ASN A 134 -9.50 -4.64 -7.33
C ASN A 134 -10.24 -3.60 -8.18
N LEU A 135 -9.98 -3.56 -9.49
CA LEU A 135 -10.66 -2.62 -10.39
C LEU A 135 -12.17 -2.78 -10.37
N ASP A 136 -12.65 -4.03 -10.28
CA ASP A 136 -14.06 -4.40 -10.35
C ASP A 136 -14.82 -4.25 -9.02
N GLU A 137 -14.11 -4.01 -7.91
CA GLU A 137 -14.76 -3.75 -6.62
C GLU A 137 -15.40 -2.36 -6.64
N GLY A 138 -16.71 -2.32 -6.84
CA GLY A 138 -17.52 -1.11 -6.70
C GLY A 138 -17.44 -0.57 -5.27
N PHE A 139 -17.41 0.76 -5.15
CA PHE A 139 -17.30 1.47 -3.85
C PHE A 139 -18.48 1.16 -2.91
N GLU A 140 -19.56 0.59 -3.43
CA GLU A 140 -20.82 0.37 -2.72
C GLU A 140 -20.81 -0.88 -1.80
N THR A 141 -19.99 -1.89 -2.11
CA THR A 141 -20.01 -3.15 -1.36
C THR A 141 -19.38 -3.06 0.03
N GLU A 142 -18.42 -2.18 0.25
CA GLU A 142 -17.79 -2.05 1.58
C GLU A 142 -18.66 -1.26 2.57
N PHE A 143 -19.43 -0.27 2.10
CA PHE A 143 -20.35 0.50 2.95
C PHE A 143 -21.55 -0.35 3.39
N GLN A 144 -22.07 -1.20 2.50
CA GLN A 144 -23.18 -2.12 2.83
C GLN A 144 -22.75 -3.25 3.75
N SER A 145 -21.53 -3.78 3.60
CA SER A 145 -21.01 -4.83 4.48
C SER A 145 -20.80 -4.34 5.92
N SER A 146 -20.39 -3.08 6.10
CA SER A 146 -20.20 -2.48 7.42
C SER A 146 -21.52 -2.10 8.10
N MET A 147 -22.56 -1.77 7.33
CA MET A 147 -23.90 -1.48 7.89
C MET A 147 -24.73 -2.72 8.19
N ASN A 148 -24.47 -3.84 7.50
CA ASN A 148 -25.18 -5.11 7.76
C ASN A 148 -24.64 -5.91 8.93
N ALA A 149 -23.51 -5.51 9.54
CA ALA A 149 -22.97 -6.16 10.74
C ALA A 149 -23.72 -5.79 12.02
N GLY A 150 -24.66 -4.85 11.96
CA GLY A 150 -25.58 -4.52 13.04
C GLY A 150 -26.99 -4.36 12.48
N GLN A 151 -27.77 -5.43 12.45
CA GLN A 151 -29.21 -5.33 12.20
C GLN A 151 -29.86 -4.49 13.32
N ILE A 152 -29.90 -3.18 13.13
CA ILE A 152 -30.85 -2.33 13.85
C ILE A 152 -32.10 -2.30 12.97
N SER A 153 -33.00 -3.24 13.21
CA SER A 153 -34.35 -3.20 12.63
C SER A 153 -35.04 -1.91 13.06
N PRO A 154 -35.71 -1.18 12.14
CA PRO A 154 -36.45 0.05 12.46
C PRO A 154 -37.57 -0.14 13.48
N SER A 155 -37.95 -1.40 13.81
CA SER A 155 -38.99 -1.74 14.79
C SER A 155 -38.58 -1.58 16.26
N ASN A 156 -37.32 -1.27 16.56
CA ASN A 156 -36.85 -1.07 17.93
C ASN A 156 -36.72 0.40 18.37
N PHE A 157 -37.13 1.34 17.53
CA PHE A 157 -37.30 2.73 17.95
C PHE A 157 -38.70 2.90 18.49
N THR A 158 -38.91 2.60 19.79
CA THR A 158 -40.03 3.13 20.51
C THR A 158 -39.93 4.64 20.53
N SER A 159 -40.99 5.29 20.00
CA SER A 159 -41.12 6.75 19.97
C SER A 159 -40.93 7.27 21.40
N THR A 160 -40.00 8.20 21.55
CA THR A 160 -39.74 8.92 22.81
C THR A 160 -40.89 9.81 23.27
N ASN A 161 -42.03 9.78 22.56
CA ASN A 161 -43.24 10.56 22.96
C ASN A 161 -44.02 9.92 24.11
N ASP A 162 -43.77 8.65 24.49
CA ASP A 162 -44.46 8.03 25.64
C ASP A 162 -43.74 8.24 26.97
N ALA A 163 -42.59 8.92 27.00
CA ALA A 163 -41.84 9.19 28.25
C ALA A 163 -42.21 10.53 28.91
N PHE A 164 -43.04 11.36 28.28
CA PHE A 164 -43.49 12.65 28.82
C PHE A 164 -45.00 12.77 28.79
N GLY A 165 -45.69 11.69 29.14
CA GLY A 165 -47.11 11.70 29.43
C GLY A 165 -47.36 12.17 30.87
N ASN A 166 -48.13 13.28 30.98
CA ASN A 166 -48.76 13.79 32.20
C ASN A 166 -47.83 14.40 33.27
N MET A 167 -47.46 15.66 33.09
CA MET A 167 -47.43 16.61 34.20
C MET A 167 -48.71 17.40 34.13
N GLU A 168 -49.66 17.03 35.04
CA GLU A 168 -50.81 17.83 35.36
C GLU A 168 -50.34 19.16 35.97
N ASN A 169 -51.03 20.21 35.57
CA ASN A 169 -50.92 21.56 36.14
C ASN A 169 -51.37 21.51 37.59
N ASP A 170 -50.48 21.73 38.54
CA ASP A 170 -50.81 22.22 39.86
C ASP A 170 -50.44 23.71 39.93
N ASP A 171 -51.42 24.55 39.62
CA ASP A 171 -51.49 25.92 40.05
C ASP A 171 -51.82 25.91 41.54
N ASP A 172 -50.83 26.12 42.39
CA ASP A 172 -51.04 26.68 43.74
C ASP A 172 -49.73 27.20 44.28
N VAL A 173 -49.56 28.50 44.20
CA VAL A 173 -48.55 29.28 44.92
C VAL A 173 -49.27 30.12 45.95
N PRO A 174 -49.08 29.94 47.26
CA PRO A 174 -49.34 30.98 48.24
C PRO A 174 -48.02 31.55 48.76
N PHE A 175 -47.89 32.87 48.55
CA PHE A 175 -47.06 33.86 49.26
C PHE A 175 -45.55 33.65 49.35
#